data_cbae7218a8726ef68f6aa5ff54c8f5fc
#
_entry.id   cbae7218a8726ef68f6aa5ff54c8f5fc
#
_cell.length_a   1.000
_cell.length_b   1.000
_cell.length_c   1.000
_cell.angle_alpha   90.00
_cell.angle_beta   90.00
_cell.angle_gamma   90.00
#
_symmetry.space_group_name_H-M   'P 1'
#
loop_
_entity.id
_entity.type
_entity.pdbx_description
1 polymer ?
#
loop_
_entity_poly.entity_id
_entity_poly.type
_entity_poly.pdbx_seq_one_letter_code
_entity_poly.pdbx_strand_id
1 'polypeptide(L)'
;MNGSAQLRRVGFSLGSNLGDRLATLERACDHLADLFGALRLSQVYETEPVGCPPGAPAYLNACVEVETALPAQEILQLCLEIEKALGRTRSGTYGEARTCDIDLLYCGTETCATAELTLPHPRAHERAFVLRPLCDIDPALVLPGQRQTVAELLAALPATPAVTPFPL
;
A
#
# COMPACT_ATOMS: atom_id res chain seq x y z
N MET A 1 -17.44 10.31 26.62
CA MET A 1 -17.44 9.99 26.20
C MET A 1 -17.58 9.57 25.33
N ASN A 2 -17.51 9.59 25.08
CA ASN A 2 -17.57 9.20 24.48
C ASN A 2 -17.32 8.48 23.65
N GLY A 3 -17.49 8.26 23.63
CA GLY A 3 -16.63 7.69 22.85
C GLY A 3 -16.82 6.65 21.82
N SER A 4 -17.75 6.72 20.98
CA SER A 4 -17.77 5.88 19.79
C SER A 4 -16.70 6.42 18.82
N ALA A 5 -15.55 5.76 18.74
CA ALA A 5 -14.55 6.07 17.75
C ALA A 5 -15.17 5.86 16.35
N GLN A 6 -15.09 6.87 15.50
CA GLN A 6 -15.63 6.79 14.16
C GLN A 6 -14.76 5.90 13.28
N LEU A 7 -15.41 5.06 12.48
CA LEU A 7 -14.73 4.30 11.46
C LEU A 7 -14.20 5.25 10.38
N ARG A 8 -12.96 5.04 9.99
CA ARG A 8 -12.34 5.80 8.93
C ARG A 8 -11.90 4.84 7.82
N ARG A 9 -11.84 5.34 6.61
CA ARG A 9 -11.27 4.58 5.51
C ARG A 9 -9.76 4.67 5.59
N VAL A 10 -9.11 3.52 5.55
CA VAL A 10 -7.65 3.40 5.68
C VAL A 10 -7.14 2.64 4.48
N GLY A 11 -6.19 3.22 3.76
CA GLY A 11 -5.64 2.62 2.56
C GLY A 11 -4.22 2.13 2.76
N PHE A 12 -3.94 0.97 2.16
CA PHE A 12 -2.63 0.34 2.17
C PHE A 12 -2.16 0.06 0.76
N SER A 13 -0.86 0.19 0.53
CA SER A 13 -0.21 -0.28 -0.68
C SER A 13 0.59 -1.53 -0.31
N LEU A 14 0.38 -2.60 -1.08
CA LEU A 14 1.10 -3.86 -0.91
C LEU A 14 2.04 -4.05 -2.08
N GLY A 15 3.26 -4.51 -1.80
CA GLY A 15 4.22 -4.80 -2.86
C GLY A 15 5.04 -6.03 -2.53
N SER A 16 5.35 -6.83 -3.55
CA SER A 16 6.19 -8.01 -3.41
C SER A 16 6.99 -8.23 -4.69
N ASN A 17 8.30 -8.50 -4.55
CA ASN A 17 9.17 -8.77 -5.69
C ASN A 17 10.04 -10.01 -5.51
N LEU A 18 9.76 -10.84 -4.51
CA LEU A 18 10.58 -11.99 -4.19
C LEU A 18 9.72 -13.25 -4.03
N GLY A 19 10.20 -14.37 -4.57
CA GLY A 19 9.53 -15.65 -4.45
C GLY A 19 8.18 -15.69 -5.14
N ASP A 20 7.22 -16.36 -4.51
CA ASP A 20 5.85 -16.39 -5.01
C ASP A 20 5.14 -15.09 -4.64
N ARG A 21 5.28 -14.09 -5.50
CA ARG A 21 4.79 -12.73 -5.27
C ARG A 21 3.29 -12.69 -5.03
N LEU A 22 2.52 -13.43 -5.83
CA LEU A 22 1.06 -13.43 -5.72
C LEU A 22 0.61 -14.06 -4.41
N ALA A 23 1.18 -15.21 -4.04
CA ALA A 23 0.84 -15.88 -2.79
C ALA A 23 1.17 -14.99 -1.58
N THR A 24 2.27 -14.22 -1.67
CA THR A 24 2.66 -13.29 -0.62
C THR A 24 1.62 -12.19 -0.45
N LEU A 25 1.14 -11.61 -1.56
CA LEU A 25 0.09 -10.59 -1.50
C LEU A 25 -1.21 -11.15 -0.94
N GLU A 26 -1.57 -12.38 -1.34
CA GLU A 26 -2.77 -13.03 -0.83
C GLU A 26 -2.70 -13.26 0.68
N ARG A 27 -1.54 -13.69 1.18
CA ARG A 27 -1.35 -13.86 2.63
C ARG A 27 -1.40 -12.54 3.37
N ALA A 28 -0.86 -11.48 2.79
CA ALA A 28 -0.97 -10.14 3.38
C ALA A 28 -2.43 -9.73 3.51
N CYS A 29 -3.22 -9.98 2.46
CA CYS A 29 -4.65 -9.69 2.49
C CYS A 29 -5.39 -10.51 3.56
N ASP A 30 -5.02 -11.78 3.72
CA ASP A 30 -5.62 -12.63 4.75
C ASP A 30 -5.35 -12.06 6.15
N HIS A 31 -4.12 -11.62 6.40
CA HIS A 31 -3.79 -10.98 7.68
C HIS A 31 -4.60 -9.70 7.89
N LEU A 32 -4.73 -8.88 6.86
CA LEU A 32 -5.50 -7.64 6.97
C LEU A 32 -6.99 -7.93 7.21
N ALA A 33 -7.53 -8.95 6.55
CA ALA A 33 -8.92 -9.36 6.74
C ALA A 33 -9.16 -9.87 8.16
N ASP A 34 -8.20 -10.61 8.73
CA ASP A 34 -8.30 -11.09 10.10
C ASP A 34 -8.32 -9.93 11.10
N LEU A 35 -7.58 -8.86 10.83
CA LEU A 35 -7.48 -7.72 11.73
C LEU A 35 -8.64 -6.73 11.56
N PHE A 36 -9.07 -6.50 10.32
CA PHE A 36 -9.98 -5.38 10.02
C PHE A 36 -11.32 -5.80 9.43
N GLY A 37 -11.50 -7.06 9.10
CA GLY A 37 -12.73 -7.55 8.48
C GLY A 37 -12.76 -7.32 6.98
N ALA A 38 -13.88 -6.84 6.45
CA ALA A 38 -14.08 -6.71 5.02
C ALA A 38 -13.04 -5.79 4.37
N LEU A 39 -12.48 -6.23 3.25
CA LEU A 39 -11.51 -5.49 2.48
C LEU A 39 -12.10 -5.03 1.15
N ARG A 40 -11.70 -3.84 0.71
CA ARG A 40 -11.85 -3.43 -0.69
C ARG A 40 -10.50 -3.66 -1.35
N LEU A 41 -10.49 -4.48 -2.39
CA LEU A 41 -9.26 -4.89 -3.06
C LEU A 41 -9.20 -4.31 -4.47
N SER A 42 -8.01 -3.85 -4.85
CA SER A 42 -7.72 -3.53 -6.25
C SER A 42 -7.39 -4.81 -7.02
N GLN A 43 -7.25 -4.68 -8.33
CA GLN A 43 -6.57 -5.69 -9.13
C GLN A 43 -5.08 -5.70 -8.75
N VAL A 44 -4.39 -6.76 -9.16
CA VAL A 44 -2.93 -6.86 -8.98
C VAL A 44 -2.26 -6.33 -10.24
N TYR A 45 -1.21 -5.55 -10.05
CA TYR A 45 -0.44 -4.95 -11.14
C TYR A 45 1.01 -5.36 -11.05
N GLU A 46 1.66 -5.42 -12.21
CA GLU A 46 3.10 -5.64 -12.28
C GLU A 46 3.78 -4.35 -12.67
N THR A 47 4.82 -3.97 -11.92
CA THR A 47 5.57 -2.75 -12.14
C THR A 47 7.02 -3.10 -12.42
N GLU A 48 7.55 -2.58 -13.53
CA GLU A 48 8.95 -2.79 -13.87
C GLU A 48 9.87 -2.13 -12.83
N PRO A 49 10.97 -2.80 -12.44
CA PRO A 49 11.91 -2.19 -11.51
C PRO A 49 12.66 -1.05 -12.21
N VAL A 50 12.72 0.11 -11.54
CA VAL A 50 13.40 1.31 -12.03
C VAL A 50 14.69 1.51 -11.25
N GLY A 51 15.81 1.74 -11.96
CA GLY A 51 17.08 1.96 -11.31
C GLY A 51 17.69 0.74 -10.66
N CYS A 52 17.16 -0.44 -10.96
CA CYS A 52 17.66 -1.70 -10.44
C CYS A 52 18.60 -2.36 -11.46
N PRO A 53 19.48 -3.28 -11.02
CA PRO A 53 20.34 -4.01 -11.94
C PRO A 53 19.50 -4.79 -12.97
N PRO A 54 20.04 -5.04 -14.18
CA PRO A 54 19.35 -5.87 -15.16
C PRO A 54 19.00 -7.23 -14.58
N GLY A 55 17.77 -7.70 -14.83
CA GLY A 55 17.31 -8.98 -14.32
C GLY A 55 16.65 -8.93 -12.95
N ALA A 56 16.54 -7.73 -12.34
CA ALA A 56 15.80 -7.59 -11.08
C ALA A 56 14.33 -7.94 -11.31
N PRO A 57 13.69 -8.70 -10.38
CA PRO A 57 12.29 -9.07 -10.53
C PRO A 57 11.38 -7.85 -10.50
N ALA A 58 10.32 -7.88 -11.31
CA ALA A 58 9.29 -6.86 -11.25
C ALA A 58 8.47 -7.03 -9.96
N TYR A 59 7.98 -5.89 -9.43
CA TYR A 59 7.08 -5.91 -8.29
C TYR A 59 5.67 -6.27 -8.72
N LEU A 60 4.97 -7.04 -7.87
CA LEU A 60 3.52 -7.07 -7.90
C LEU A 60 3.01 -6.09 -6.86
N ASN A 61 2.04 -5.29 -7.25
CA ASN A 61 1.47 -4.25 -6.42
C ASN A 61 -0.05 -4.35 -6.39
N ALA A 62 -0.63 -4.04 -5.24
CA ALA A 62 -2.07 -3.93 -5.08
C ALA A 62 -2.36 -2.94 -3.98
N CYS A 63 -3.56 -2.39 -3.98
CA CYS A 63 -4.03 -1.56 -2.87
C CYS A 63 -5.20 -2.22 -2.18
N VAL A 64 -5.33 -1.95 -0.90
CA VAL A 64 -6.40 -2.46 -0.03
C VAL A 64 -6.94 -1.29 0.76
N GLU A 65 -8.26 -1.23 0.89
CA GLU A 65 -8.90 -0.26 1.79
C GLU A 65 -9.73 -1.00 2.82
N VAL A 66 -9.62 -0.57 4.06
CA VAL A 66 -10.42 -1.10 5.19
C VAL A 66 -11.11 0.05 5.89
N GLU A 67 -12.06 -0.28 6.76
CA GLU A 67 -12.65 0.68 7.68
C GLU A 67 -12.30 0.26 9.10
N THR A 68 -11.75 1.19 9.88
CA THR A 68 -11.38 0.92 11.27
C THR A 68 -11.36 2.22 12.07
N ALA A 69 -11.58 2.07 13.37
CA ALA A 69 -11.46 3.18 14.31
C ALA A 69 -10.11 3.20 15.03
N LEU A 70 -9.21 2.28 14.71
CA LEU A 70 -7.91 2.22 15.37
C LEU A 70 -7.08 3.46 15.06
N PRO A 71 -6.27 3.92 16.02
CA PRO A 71 -5.31 5.01 15.76
C PRO A 71 -4.27 4.61 14.71
N ALA A 72 -3.84 5.59 13.93
CA ALA A 72 -2.86 5.36 12.86
C ALA A 72 -1.57 4.69 13.35
N GLN A 73 -1.10 5.04 14.52
CA GLN A 73 0.11 4.44 15.11
C GLN A 73 -0.07 2.95 15.37
N GLU A 74 -1.24 2.54 15.84
CA GLU A 74 -1.53 1.12 16.05
C GLU A 74 -1.62 0.38 14.72
N ILE A 75 -2.22 1.00 13.72
CA ILE A 75 -2.31 0.42 12.38
C ILE A 75 -0.91 0.20 11.80
N LEU A 76 -0.02 1.18 11.98
CA LEU A 76 1.37 1.06 11.52
C LEU A 76 2.06 -0.13 12.18
N GLN A 77 1.90 -0.30 13.49
CA GLN A 77 2.50 -1.43 14.21
C GLN A 77 1.97 -2.77 13.70
N LEU A 78 0.68 -2.84 13.42
CA LEU A 78 0.08 -4.05 12.86
C LEU A 78 0.65 -4.38 11.48
N CYS A 79 0.86 -3.37 10.64
CA CYS A 79 1.50 -3.56 9.33
C CYS A 79 2.91 -4.12 9.47
N LEU A 80 3.69 -3.60 10.41
CA LEU A 80 5.05 -4.08 10.67
C LEU A 80 5.04 -5.53 11.15
N GLU A 81 4.08 -5.90 11.98
CA GLU A 81 3.93 -7.28 12.44
C GLU A 81 3.56 -8.23 11.31
N ILE A 82 2.70 -7.80 10.39
CA ILE A 82 2.36 -8.60 9.21
C ILE A 82 3.58 -8.81 8.33
N GLU A 83 4.32 -7.74 8.04
CA GLU A 83 5.55 -7.84 7.25
C GLU A 83 6.52 -8.85 7.87
N LYS A 84 6.67 -8.81 9.18
CA LYS A 84 7.53 -9.72 9.91
C LYS A 84 7.04 -11.16 9.79
N ALA A 85 5.73 -11.38 9.93
CA ALA A 85 5.12 -12.70 9.81
C ALA A 85 5.28 -13.27 8.39
N LEU A 86 5.35 -12.41 7.38
CA LEU A 86 5.51 -12.83 5.98
C LEU A 86 6.97 -13.05 5.57
N GLY A 87 7.88 -13.08 6.54
CA GLY A 87 9.26 -13.46 6.28
C GLY A 87 10.24 -12.32 6.16
N ARG A 88 9.88 -11.10 6.59
CA ARG A 88 10.85 -10.02 6.69
C ARG A 88 11.80 -10.33 7.85
N THR A 89 12.82 -11.13 7.55
CA THR A 89 13.82 -11.47 8.55
C THR A 89 14.84 -10.35 8.63
N ARG A 90 15.06 -9.85 9.83
CA ARG A 90 16.19 -8.97 10.09
C ARG A 90 17.42 -9.84 10.31
N SER A 91 17.95 -10.38 9.22
CA SER A 91 19.18 -11.17 9.31
C SER A 91 20.41 -10.27 9.47
N GLY A 92 20.22 -8.96 9.40
CA GLY A 92 21.32 -8.02 9.44
C GLY A 92 22.06 -7.89 8.11
N THR A 93 21.63 -8.57 7.08
CA THR A 93 22.23 -8.49 5.76
C THR A 93 21.70 -7.26 5.05
N TYR A 94 22.57 -6.32 4.78
CA TYR A 94 22.21 -5.09 4.06
C TYR A 94 21.77 -5.40 2.64
N GLY A 95 20.65 -4.82 2.22
CA GLY A 95 20.15 -5.00 0.86
C GLY A 95 19.36 -6.27 0.63
N GLU A 96 19.01 -6.99 1.69
CA GLU A 96 18.18 -8.18 1.58
C GLU A 96 16.80 -7.84 1.03
N ALA A 97 16.35 -8.58 0.01
CA ALA A 97 15.05 -8.35 -0.61
C ALA A 97 13.92 -8.67 0.39
N ARG A 98 12.91 -7.81 0.43
CA ARG A 98 11.76 -7.99 1.31
C ARG A 98 10.71 -8.79 0.59
N THR A 99 10.08 -9.75 1.30
CA THR A 99 9.02 -10.56 0.72
C THR A 99 7.75 -9.74 0.51
N CYS A 100 7.45 -8.81 1.42
CA CYS A 100 6.26 -7.96 1.30
C CYS A 100 6.49 -6.62 1.98
N ASP A 101 6.11 -5.56 1.28
CA ASP A 101 6.04 -4.21 1.84
C ASP A 101 4.58 -3.83 2.01
N ILE A 102 4.22 -3.30 3.16
CA ILE A 102 2.89 -2.79 3.44
C ILE A 102 3.03 -1.33 3.85
N ASP A 103 2.61 -0.42 2.97
CA ASP A 103 2.68 1.01 3.24
C ASP A 103 1.30 1.54 3.60
N LEU A 104 1.22 2.25 4.73
CA LEU A 104 0.00 2.95 5.12
C LEU A 104 -0.09 4.24 4.28
N LEU A 105 -1.14 4.34 3.46
CA LEU A 105 -1.28 5.44 2.52
C LEU A 105 -2.05 6.63 3.09
N TYR A 106 -3.17 6.34 3.73
CA TYR A 106 -4.03 7.36 4.31
C TYR A 106 -4.88 6.74 5.42
N CYS A 107 -5.30 7.59 6.33
CA CYS A 107 -6.15 7.21 7.45
C CYS A 107 -7.23 8.30 7.56
N GLY A 108 -8.34 8.11 6.82
CA GLY A 108 -9.35 9.15 6.68
C GLY A 108 -8.74 10.43 6.12
N THR A 109 -9.03 11.54 6.78
CA THR A 109 -8.45 12.83 6.42
C THR A 109 -7.31 13.26 7.34
N GLU A 110 -6.83 12.33 8.16
CA GLU A 110 -5.77 12.62 9.13
C GLU A 110 -4.47 12.99 8.44
N THR A 111 -3.78 13.99 8.99
CA THR A 111 -2.44 14.36 8.57
C THR A 111 -1.52 14.24 9.77
N CYS A 112 -0.33 13.72 9.55
CA CYS A 112 0.70 13.72 10.57
C CYS A 112 2.08 13.66 9.92
N ALA A 113 3.08 14.14 10.64
CA ALA A 113 4.46 14.11 10.16
C ALA A 113 5.35 13.85 11.38
N THR A 114 5.62 12.58 11.65
CA THR A 114 6.51 12.16 12.72
C THR A 114 7.67 11.37 12.12
N ALA A 115 8.66 11.05 12.95
CA ALA A 115 9.79 10.25 12.50
C ALA A 115 9.37 8.86 12.01
N GLU A 116 8.30 8.31 12.57
CA GLU A 116 7.83 6.96 12.26
C GLU A 116 6.75 6.93 11.21
N LEU A 117 5.95 8.00 11.08
CA LEU A 117 4.76 7.99 10.25
C LEU A 117 4.46 9.35 9.66
N THR A 118 4.26 9.39 8.35
CA THR A 118 3.77 10.58 7.65
C THR A 118 2.48 10.20 6.93
N LEU A 119 1.42 10.96 7.17
CA LEU A 119 0.12 10.77 6.52
C LEU A 119 -0.37 12.06 5.87
N PRO A 120 -0.88 12.00 4.65
CA PRO A 120 -0.86 10.82 3.77
C PRO A 120 0.57 10.44 3.42
N HIS A 121 0.74 9.23 2.88
CA HIS A 121 2.08 8.78 2.48
C HIS A 121 2.71 9.84 1.57
N PRO A 122 3.95 10.29 1.85
CA PRO A 122 4.48 11.49 1.22
C PRO A 122 4.69 11.39 -0.28
N ARG A 123 4.75 10.18 -0.84
CA ARG A 123 4.96 9.95 -2.26
C ARG A 123 3.80 9.28 -2.97
N ALA A 124 2.68 9.03 -2.28
CA ALA A 124 1.54 8.33 -2.88
C ALA A 124 1.02 9.05 -4.13
N HIS A 125 0.97 10.37 -4.10
CA HIS A 125 0.42 11.17 -5.19
C HIS A 125 1.30 11.22 -6.45
N GLU A 126 2.51 10.69 -6.38
CA GLU A 126 3.45 10.72 -7.51
C GLU A 126 3.86 9.32 -7.98
N ARG A 127 3.24 8.26 -7.43
CA ARG A 127 3.59 6.88 -7.78
C ARG A 127 2.45 6.19 -8.52
N ALA A 128 2.67 5.90 -9.81
CA ALA A 128 1.66 5.23 -10.62
C ALA A 128 1.29 3.85 -10.07
N PHE A 129 2.26 3.13 -9.49
CA PHE A 129 2.01 1.79 -8.93
C PHE A 129 1.17 1.84 -7.63
N VAL A 130 0.93 3.02 -7.08
CA VAL A 130 0.00 3.26 -5.99
C VAL A 130 -1.31 3.80 -6.53
N LEU A 131 -1.26 4.82 -7.39
CA LEU A 131 -2.46 5.48 -7.90
C LEU A 131 -3.30 4.58 -8.80
N ARG A 132 -2.66 3.75 -9.62
CA ARG A 132 -3.39 2.86 -10.52
C ARG A 132 -4.28 1.88 -9.74
N PRO A 133 -3.74 1.13 -8.74
CA PRO A 133 -4.59 0.28 -7.91
C PRO A 133 -5.63 1.07 -7.11
N LEU A 134 -5.29 2.23 -6.59
CA LEU A 134 -6.27 3.04 -5.84
C LEU A 134 -7.46 3.41 -6.70
N CYS A 135 -7.26 3.65 -8.00
CA CYS A 135 -8.37 3.97 -8.90
C CYS A 135 -9.37 2.81 -9.03
N ASP A 136 -8.94 1.57 -8.84
CA ASP A 136 -9.86 0.43 -8.85
C ASP A 136 -10.78 0.46 -7.62
N ILE A 137 -10.30 1.01 -6.52
CA ILE A 137 -11.07 1.09 -5.27
C ILE A 137 -11.96 2.33 -5.27
N ASP A 138 -11.38 3.49 -5.55
CA ASP A 138 -12.11 4.76 -5.53
C ASP A 138 -11.39 5.80 -6.39
N PRO A 139 -11.76 5.93 -7.68
CA PRO A 139 -11.11 6.89 -8.58
C PRO A 139 -11.36 8.34 -8.17
N ALA A 140 -12.41 8.60 -7.40
CA ALA A 140 -12.76 9.95 -6.94
C ALA A 140 -12.08 10.34 -5.63
N LEU A 141 -11.27 9.46 -5.07
CA LEU A 141 -10.57 9.73 -3.81
C LEU A 141 -9.64 10.95 -3.97
N VAL A 142 -9.72 11.88 -3.02
CA VAL A 142 -8.81 13.01 -2.92
C VAL A 142 -8.00 12.83 -1.64
N LEU A 143 -6.70 12.61 -1.79
CA LEU A 143 -5.82 12.46 -0.64
C LEU A 143 -5.69 13.78 0.12
N PRO A 144 -5.54 13.74 1.45
CA PRO A 144 -5.35 14.97 2.21
C PRO A 144 -4.22 15.84 1.61
N GLY A 145 -4.48 17.13 1.49
CA GLY A 145 -3.52 18.06 0.91
C GLY A 145 -3.52 18.14 -0.61
N GLN A 146 -4.20 17.24 -1.28
CA GLN A 146 -4.34 17.27 -2.74
C GLN A 146 -5.63 17.97 -3.15
N ARG A 147 -5.66 18.49 -4.37
CA ARG A 147 -6.86 19.11 -4.96
C ARG A 147 -7.47 18.22 -6.03
N GLN A 148 -6.67 17.31 -6.57
CA GLN A 148 -7.07 16.41 -7.64
C GLN A 148 -7.41 15.05 -7.09
N THR A 149 -8.29 14.33 -7.78
CA THR A 149 -8.60 12.94 -7.47
C THR A 149 -7.41 12.04 -7.83
N VAL A 150 -7.39 10.84 -7.29
CA VAL A 150 -6.34 9.88 -7.64
C VAL A 150 -6.36 9.57 -9.15
N ALA A 151 -7.55 9.55 -9.77
CA ALA A 151 -7.67 9.36 -11.22
C ALA A 151 -7.01 10.51 -11.99
N GLU A 152 -7.22 11.75 -11.56
CA GLU A 152 -6.60 12.90 -12.18
C GLU A 152 -5.09 12.93 -11.99
N LEU A 153 -4.64 12.59 -10.79
CA LEU A 153 -3.20 12.49 -10.50
C LEU A 153 -2.53 11.44 -11.38
N LEU A 154 -3.18 10.27 -11.52
CA LEU A 154 -2.66 9.19 -12.36
C LEU A 154 -2.53 9.63 -13.82
N ALA A 155 -3.56 10.30 -14.33
CA ALA A 155 -3.57 10.77 -15.72
C ALA A 155 -2.46 11.77 -16.02
N ALA A 156 -1.97 12.48 -15.00
CA ALA A 156 -0.90 13.47 -15.15
C ALA A 156 0.50 12.86 -15.08
N LEU A 157 0.63 11.59 -14.69
CA LEU A 157 1.93 10.95 -14.57
C LEU A 157 2.44 10.40 -15.91
N PRO A 158 3.78 10.29 -16.06
CA PRO A 158 4.34 9.65 -17.25
C PRO A 158 3.90 8.20 -17.40
N ALA A 159 3.87 7.69 -18.62
CA ALA A 159 3.51 6.30 -18.91
C ALA A 159 4.60 5.30 -18.50
N THR A 160 5.79 5.77 -18.18
CA THR A 160 6.92 4.94 -17.76
C THR A 160 7.35 5.31 -16.34
N PRO A 161 7.68 4.35 -15.46
CA PRO A 161 7.66 2.90 -15.74
C PRO A 161 6.24 2.38 -15.91
N ALA A 162 6.09 1.30 -16.70
CA ALA A 162 4.77 0.74 -16.98
C ALA A 162 4.20 0.02 -15.76
N VAL A 163 2.91 0.23 -15.51
CA VAL A 163 2.13 -0.48 -14.50
C VAL A 163 1.05 -1.23 -15.27
N THR A 164 1.17 -2.54 -15.32
CA THR A 164 0.29 -3.36 -16.15
C THR A 164 -0.49 -4.36 -15.31
N PRO A 165 -1.77 -4.66 -15.66
CA PRO A 165 -2.52 -5.67 -14.93
C PRO A 165 -1.81 -7.02 -14.98
N PHE A 166 -1.74 -7.67 -13.84
CA PHE A 166 -1.16 -9.01 -13.74
C PHE A 166 -2.28 -10.01 -13.97
N PRO A 167 -2.18 -10.90 -14.97
CA PRO A 167 -3.24 -11.85 -15.23
C PRO A 167 -3.33 -12.89 -14.12
N LEU A 168 -4.52 -13.05 -13.58
CA LEU A 168 -4.82 -14.04 -12.55
C LEU A 168 -5.50 -15.26 -13.15
#